data_cc27425bbf5fc1dd1c5b4b68e20921ee
#
_entry.id   cc27425bbf5fc1dd1c5b4b68e20921ee
#
_cell.length_a   1.000
_cell.length_b   1.000
_cell.length_c   1.000
_cell.angle_alpha   90.00
_cell.angle_beta   90.00
_cell.angle_gamma   90.00
#
_symmetry.space_group_name_H-M   'P 1'
#
loop_
_entity.id
_entity.type
_entity.pdbx_description
1 polymer ?
#
loop_
_entity_poly.entity_id
_entity_poly.type
_entity_poly.pdbx_seq_one_letter_code
_entity_poly.pdbx_strand_id
1 'polypeptide(L)'
;QDRVAVKPHASPVYHAIQYMMGRQSLANLENFRALGGAQSYPSRTKDADEVDFSTGSVGLGVAMTLFASMAQDYVRLHELVQDPSLKDQPAGRMIAVMGDAELDEGNVYEAMLEGWKYDVRNLWWVIDYNRQSLDGVVSDGLFQKIREFFDSVGWKVTALKYGKRL
;
A
#
# COMPACT_ATOMS: atom_id res chain seq x y z
N GLN A 1 -14.94 -0.44 2.78
CA GLN A 1 -14.28 0.69 2.13
C GLN A 1 -12.78 0.41 2.04
N ASP A 2 -12.20 0.38 0.82
CA ASP A 2 -10.78 0.08 0.61
C ASP A 2 -9.90 1.19 1.18
N ARG A 3 -8.71 0.83 1.67
CA ARG A 3 -7.69 1.76 2.19
C ARG A 3 -6.35 1.49 1.54
N VAL A 4 -5.58 2.54 1.29
CA VAL A 4 -4.35 2.46 0.50
C VAL A 4 -3.16 3.06 1.24
N ALA A 5 -2.09 2.28 1.37
CA ALA A 5 -0.76 2.76 1.74
C ALA A 5 0.07 2.95 0.47
N VAL A 6 0.58 4.15 0.25
CA VAL A 6 1.35 4.48 -0.98
C VAL A 6 2.80 4.75 -0.62
N LYS A 7 3.73 4.10 -1.33
CA LYS A 7 5.16 4.38 -1.16
C LYS A 7 5.46 5.87 -1.38
N PRO A 8 6.38 6.49 -0.63
CA PRO A 8 6.69 7.92 -0.73
C PRO A 8 7.08 8.38 -2.14
N HIS A 9 7.80 7.54 -2.89
CA HIS A 9 8.20 7.85 -4.26
C HIS A 9 7.03 8.03 -5.23
N ALA A 10 5.87 7.46 -4.92
CA ALA A 10 4.64 7.61 -5.70
C ALA A 10 3.70 8.70 -5.15
N SER A 11 4.12 9.47 -4.15
CA SER A 11 3.29 10.54 -3.57
C SER A 11 2.84 11.60 -4.56
N PRO A 12 3.63 12.03 -5.57
CA PRO A 12 3.13 12.97 -6.58
C PRO A 12 1.93 12.41 -7.34
N VAL A 13 1.98 11.13 -7.70
CA VAL A 13 0.86 10.46 -8.39
C VAL A 13 -0.34 10.33 -7.47
N TYR A 14 -0.11 9.96 -6.21
CA TYR A 14 -1.16 9.87 -5.20
C TYR A 14 -1.91 11.20 -5.04
N HIS A 15 -1.19 12.29 -4.79
CA HIS A 15 -1.80 13.62 -4.63
C HIS A 15 -2.48 14.12 -5.92
N ALA A 16 -1.92 13.80 -7.10
CA ALA A 16 -2.56 14.12 -8.37
C ALA A 16 -3.92 13.39 -8.53
N ILE A 17 -3.98 12.10 -8.15
CA ILE A 17 -5.23 11.35 -8.14
C ILE A 17 -6.22 11.95 -7.16
N GLN A 18 -5.80 12.31 -5.95
CA GLN A 18 -6.65 12.98 -4.95
C GLN A 18 -7.20 14.31 -5.47
N TYR A 19 -6.40 15.07 -6.20
CA TYR A 19 -6.86 16.29 -6.88
C TYR A 19 -7.93 15.98 -7.94
N MET A 20 -7.70 15.00 -8.80
CA MET A 20 -8.67 14.59 -9.82
C MET A 20 -9.99 14.08 -9.21
N MET A 21 -9.94 13.55 -7.99
CA MET A 21 -11.11 13.12 -7.22
C MET A 21 -11.78 14.27 -6.42
N GLY A 22 -11.26 15.50 -6.53
CA GLY A 22 -11.76 16.66 -5.81
C GLY A 22 -11.41 16.70 -4.31
N ARG A 23 -10.43 15.89 -3.87
CA ARG A 23 -10.02 15.79 -2.45
C ARG A 23 -8.74 16.57 -2.13
N GLN A 24 -8.07 17.10 -3.13
CA GLN A 24 -6.84 17.89 -3.01
C GLN A 24 -6.98 19.19 -3.79
N SER A 25 -6.37 20.28 -3.35
CA SER A 25 -6.37 21.55 -4.07
C SER A 25 -5.20 21.67 -5.05
N LEU A 26 -5.40 22.43 -6.14
CA LEU A 26 -4.32 22.74 -7.09
C LEU A 26 -3.19 23.49 -6.38
N ALA A 27 -3.51 24.46 -5.50
CA ALA A 27 -2.51 25.22 -4.76
C ALA A 27 -1.59 24.32 -3.90
N ASN A 28 -2.13 23.26 -3.27
CA ASN A 28 -1.30 22.32 -2.53
C ASN A 28 -0.39 21.50 -3.45
N LEU A 29 -0.88 21.12 -4.65
CA LEU A 29 -0.06 20.41 -5.63
C LEU A 29 1.08 21.29 -6.17
N GLU A 30 0.79 22.54 -6.52
CA GLU A 30 1.80 23.49 -7.01
C GLU A 30 2.88 23.75 -5.95
N ASN A 31 2.50 23.65 -4.67
CA ASN A 31 3.40 23.78 -3.53
C ASN A 31 3.86 22.41 -2.98
N PHE A 32 3.86 21.36 -3.79
CA PHE A 32 4.34 20.04 -3.36
C PHE A 32 5.73 20.13 -2.72
N ARG A 33 5.87 19.57 -1.52
CA ARG A 33 7.08 19.62 -0.66
C ARG A 33 7.41 20.99 -0.06
N ALA A 34 6.69 22.04 -0.39
CA ALA A 34 6.83 23.33 0.26
C ALA A 34 6.03 23.39 1.58
N LEU A 35 6.32 24.39 2.39
CA LEU A 35 5.58 24.63 3.63
C LEU A 35 4.11 24.89 3.31
N GLY A 36 3.21 24.12 3.92
CA GLY A 36 1.78 24.21 3.69
C GLY A 36 1.26 23.54 2.41
N GLY A 37 2.15 22.96 1.59
CA GLY A 37 1.79 22.19 0.40
C GLY A 37 1.64 20.69 0.69
N ALA A 38 1.32 19.92 -0.36
CA ALA A 38 1.21 18.48 -0.27
C ALA A 38 2.53 17.81 0.14
N GLN A 39 2.46 16.83 1.03
CA GLN A 39 3.63 16.20 1.63
C GLN A 39 4.30 15.20 0.67
N SER A 40 5.64 15.18 0.65
CA SER A 40 6.40 14.14 -0.07
C SER A 40 6.24 12.76 0.57
N TYR A 41 5.93 12.72 1.84
CA TYR A 41 5.56 11.52 2.59
C TYR A 41 4.08 11.67 2.99
N PRO A 42 3.14 10.97 2.32
CA PRO A 42 1.73 11.08 2.62
C PRO A 42 1.46 10.94 4.12
N SER A 43 0.72 11.88 4.68
CA SER A 43 0.55 11.99 6.12
C SER A 43 -0.89 12.26 6.53
N ARG A 44 -1.46 11.42 7.37
CA ARG A 44 -2.81 11.59 7.91
C ARG A 44 -3.00 12.86 8.75
N THR A 45 -1.91 13.46 9.21
CA THR A 45 -1.96 14.60 10.13
C THR A 45 -1.48 15.91 9.52
N LYS A 46 -0.81 15.86 8.36
CA LYS A 46 -0.22 17.03 7.74
C LYS A 46 -0.79 17.36 6.36
N ASP A 47 -1.28 16.36 5.63
CA ASP A 47 -1.93 16.57 4.36
C ASP A 47 -3.37 17.04 4.54
N ALA A 48 -3.85 17.85 3.59
CA ALA A 48 -5.22 18.33 3.56
C ALA A 48 -6.20 17.29 2.99
N ASP A 49 -5.69 16.35 2.20
CA ASP A 49 -6.44 15.23 1.64
C ASP A 49 -6.56 14.05 2.62
N GLU A 50 -7.51 13.17 2.34
CA GLU A 50 -7.72 11.97 3.15
C GLU A 50 -6.64 10.93 2.86
N VAL A 51 -5.60 10.90 3.68
CA VAL A 51 -4.56 9.89 3.67
C VAL A 51 -4.93 8.74 4.60
N ASP A 52 -5.06 7.53 4.07
CA ASP A 52 -5.40 6.34 4.88
C ASP A 52 -4.26 5.91 5.81
N PHE A 53 -3.04 5.91 5.30
CA PHE A 53 -1.83 5.53 6.04
C PHE A 53 -0.74 6.58 5.85
N SER A 54 -0.17 7.06 6.93
CA SER A 54 1.07 7.83 6.85
C SER A 54 2.21 6.91 6.46
N THR A 55 2.92 7.27 5.39
CA THR A 55 4.03 6.49 4.87
C THR A 55 5.32 7.32 4.86
N GLY A 56 6.48 6.66 4.76
CA GLY A 56 7.77 7.34 4.79
C GLY A 56 8.92 6.40 5.11
N SER A 57 8.75 5.57 6.11
CA SER A 57 9.71 4.51 6.41
C SER A 57 9.49 3.34 5.47
N VAL A 58 10.53 2.94 4.76
CA VAL A 58 10.52 1.87 3.74
C VAL A 58 10.02 0.57 4.37
N GLY A 59 9.08 -0.11 3.71
CA GLY A 59 8.47 -1.37 4.15
C GLY A 59 7.39 -1.24 5.24
N LEU A 60 7.41 -0.18 6.07
CA LEU A 60 6.41 -0.05 7.14
C LEU A 60 4.99 0.15 6.63
N GLY A 61 4.80 0.89 5.52
CA GLY A 61 3.50 1.05 4.89
C GLY A 61 2.89 -0.29 4.49
N VAL A 62 3.73 -1.20 4.01
CA VAL A 62 3.34 -2.56 3.63
C VAL A 62 2.89 -3.35 4.86
N ALA A 63 3.72 -3.41 5.90
CA ALA A 63 3.39 -4.10 7.15
C ALA A 63 2.13 -3.54 7.82
N MET A 64 1.95 -2.21 7.83
CA MET A 64 0.75 -1.57 8.38
C MET A 64 -0.54 -2.03 7.70
N THR A 65 -0.53 -2.29 6.39
CA THR A 65 -1.73 -2.78 5.71
C THR A 65 -2.13 -4.17 6.19
N LEU A 66 -1.18 -5.04 6.49
CA LEU A 66 -1.47 -6.34 7.10
C LEU A 66 -2.13 -6.18 8.46
N PHE A 67 -1.52 -5.45 9.37
CA PHE A 67 -2.06 -5.29 10.73
C PHE A 67 -3.40 -4.55 10.74
N ALA A 68 -3.61 -3.59 9.82
CA ALA A 68 -4.90 -2.96 9.64
C ALA A 68 -5.97 -3.94 9.14
N SER A 69 -5.59 -4.88 8.28
CA SER A 69 -6.47 -5.97 7.83
C SER A 69 -6.86 -6.88 8.99
N MET A 70 -5.89 -7.31 9.81
CA MET A 70 -6.15 -8.11 11.00
C MET A 70 -7.03 -7.38 12.01
N ALA A 71 -6.79 -6.09 12.24
CA ALA A 71 -7.62 -5.26 13.11
C ALA A 71 -9.06 -5.14 12.59
N GLN A 72 -9.23 -4.98 11.27
CA GLN A 72 -10.55 -4.96 10.64
C GLN A 72 -11.29 -6.28 10.85
N ASP A 73 -10.61 -7.41 10.65
CA ASP A 73 -11.19 -8.73 10.87
C ASP A 73 -11.57 -8.95 12.35
N TYR A 74 -10.70 -8.53 13.28
CA TYR A 74 -11.00 -8.56 14.71
C TYR A 74 -12.27 -7.78 15.05
N VAL A 75 -12.38 -6.53 14.57
CA VAL A 75 -13.54 -5.67 14.81
C VAL A 75 -14.84 -6.32 14.28
N ARG A 76 -14.76 -6.96 13.11
CA ARG A 76 -15.92 -7.63 12.50
C ARG A 76 -16.30 -8.91 13.22
N LEU A 77 -15.34 -9.77 13.53
CA LEU A 77 -15.56 -11.05 14.20
C LEU A 77 -16.13 -10.88 15.62
N HIS A 78 -15.76 -9.80 16.29
CA HIS A 78 -16.27 -9.46 17.62
C HIS A 78 -17.50 -8.55 17.60
N GLU A 79 -18.10 -8.31 16.43
CA GLU A 79 -19.32 -7.49 16.26
C GLU A 79 -19.17 -6.06 16.83
N LEU A 80 -17.97 -5.51 16.80
CA LEU A 80 -17.68 -4.18 17.32
C LEU A 80 -18.04 -3.05 16.36
N VAL A 81 -18.57 -3.35 15.18
CA VAL A 81 -19.07 -2.37 14.21
C VAL A 81 -20.34 -1.72 14.76
N GLN A 82 -20.23 -0.46 15.13
CA GLN A 82 -21.35 0.29 15.72
C GLN A 82 -22.37 0.76 14.67
N ASP A 83 -21.93 1.09 13.46
CA ASP A 83 -22.79 1.54 12.37
C ASP A 83 -23.51 0.35 11.72
N PRO A 84 -24.86 0.26 11.86
CA PRO A 84 -25.62 -0.84 11.28
C PRO A 84 -25.49 -0.94 9.75
N SER A 85 -25.27 0.18 9.05
CA SER A 85 -25.13 0.21 7.59
C SER A 85 -23.87 -0.48 7.09
N LEU A 86 -22.88 -0.67 7.97
CA LEU A 86 -21.59 -1.30 7.65
C LEU A 86 -21.54 -2.78 8.02
N LYS A 87 -22.48 -3.28 8.84
CA LYS A 87 -22.46 -4.68 9.32
C LYS A 87 -22.55 -5.70 8.20
N ASP A 88 -23.40 -5.43 7.20
CA ASP A 88 -23.66 -6.35 6.09
C ASP A 88 -22.80 -6.04 4.85
N GLN A 89 -21.95 -5.01 4.91
CA GLN A 89 -21.06 -4.70 3.81
C GLN A 89 -19.83 -5.61 3.82
N PRO A 90 -19.31 -5.99 2.63
CA PRO A 90 -18.05 -6.73 2.56
C PRO A 90 -16.90 -5.94 3.19
N ALA A 91 -15.96 -6.65 3.77
CA ALA A 91 -14.74 -6.05 4.31
C ALA A 91 -14.00 -5.25 3.21
N GLY A 92 -13.56 -4.04 3.53
CA GLY A 92 -12.70 -3.26 2.64
C GLY A 92 -11.33 -3.93 2.49
N ARG A 93 -10.70 -3.72 1.35
CA ARG A 93 -9.33 -4.19 1.12
C ARG A 93 -8.32 -3.23 1.72
N MET A 94 -7.24 -3.79 2.26
CA MET A 94 -6.05 -3.06 2.64
C MET A 94 -5.02 -3.22 1.52
N ILE A 95 -4.65 -2.13 0.87
CA ILE A 95 -3.83 -2.15 -0.34
C ILE A 95 -2.52 -1.44 -0.04
N ALA A 96 -1.38 -2.08 -0.27
CA ALA A 96 -0.09 -1.42 -0.28
C ALA A 96 0.44 -1.27 -1.70
N VAL A 97 0.84 -0.07 -2.08
CA VAL A 97 1.64 0.19 -3.29
C VAL A 97 3.08 0.38 -2.84
N MET A 98 3.95 -0.54 -3.23
CA MET A 98 5.34 -0.60 -2.79
C MET A 98 6.30 -0.69 -3.97
N GLY A 99 7.56 -0.32 -3.77
CA GLY A 99 8.63 -0.59 -4.73
C GLY A 99 9.23 -1.97 -4.54
N ASP A 100 9.85 -2.52 -5.58
CA ASP A 100 10.57 -3.79 -5.49
C ASP A 100 11.76 -3.73 -4.50
N ALA A 101 12.40 -2.57 -4.35
CA ALA A 101 13.45 -2.35 -3.35
C ALA A 101 12.93 -2.33 -1.90
N GLU A 102 11.62 -2.15 -1.67
CA GLU A 102 11.05 -2.30 -0.32
C GLU A 102 11.06 -3.75 0.17
N LEU A 103 11.23 -4.71 -0.73
CA LEU A 103 11.44 -6.12 -0.39
C LEU A 103 12.81 -6.40 0.25
N ASP A 104 13.72 -5.42 0.31
CA ASP A 104 14.96 -5.54 1.08
C ASP A 104 14.72 -5.37 2.60
N GLU A 105 13.53 -4.89 2.99
CA GLU A 105 13.17 -4.68 4.38
C GLU A 105 12.60 -5.94 5.04
N GLY A 106 13.23 -6.37 6.15
CA GLY A 106 12.85 -7.59 6.86
C GLY A 106 11.40 -7.61 7.36
N ASN A 107 10.85 -6.46 7.75
CA ASN A 107 9.47 -6.34 8.22
C ASN A 107 8.42 -6.70 7.16
N VAL A 108 8.75 -6.59 5.87
CA VAL A 108 7.86 -7.02 4.78
C VAL A 108 7.71 -8.54 4.80
N TYR A 109 8.79 -9.27 4.98
CA TYR A 109 8.77 -10.74 5.07
C TYR A 109 8.08 -11.24 6.33
N GLU A 110 8.31 -10.58 7.46
CA GLU A 110 7.60 -10.88 8.70
C GLU A 110 6.09 -10.70 8.53
N ALA A 111 5.67 -9.56 7.97
CA ALA A 111 4.26 -9.29 7.69
C ALA A 111 3.66 -10.30 6.70
N MET A 112 4.42 -10.70 5.67
CA MET A 112 3.95 -11.68 4.69
C MET A 112 3.66 -13.03 5.34
N LEU A 113 4.53 -13.49 6.24
CA LEU A 113 4.32 -14.75 6.99
C LEU A 113 3.14 -14.64 7.95
N GLU A 114 2.96 -13.51 8.62
CA GLU A 114 1.78 -13.28 9.46
C GLU A 114 0.48 -13.32 8.63
N GLY A 115 0.49 -12.74 7.43
CA GLY A 115 -0.64 -12.80 6.51
C GLY A 115 -1.07 -14.23 6.17
N TRP A 116 -0.11 -15.11 5.97
CA TRP A 116 -0.36 -16.54 5.74
C TRP A 116 -0.86 -17.25 7.03
N LYS A 117 -0.21 -17.03 8.17
CA LYS A 117 -0.58 -17.67 9.45
C LYS A 117 -2.02 -17.38 9.86
N TYR A 118 -2.50 -16.17 9.63
CA TYR A 118 -3.83 -15.73 10.02
C TYR A 118 -4.84 -15.74 8.88
N ASP A 119 -4.50 -16.34 7.74
CA ASP A 119 -5.37 -16.48 6.57
C ASP A 119 -6.02 -15.15 6.13
N VAL A 120 -5.23 -14.08 6.11
CA VAL A 120 -5.71 -12.73 5.76
C VAL A 120 -6.08 -12.68 4.28
N ARG A 121 -7.35 -12.36 3.94
CA ARG A 121 -7.90 -12.46 2.59
C ARG A 121 -8.14 -11.13 1.88
N ASN A 122 -8.24 -10.05 2.63
CA ASN A 122 -8.54 -8.70 2.12
C ASN A 122 -7.30 -7.82 1.98
N LEU A 123 -6.14 -8.41 1.80
CA LEU A 123 -4.84 -7.75 1.69
C LEU A 123 -4.30 -7.86 0.26
N TRP A 124 -3.96 -6.71 -0.33
CA TRP A 124 -3.35 -6.64 -1.66
C TRP A 124 -2.04 -5.87 -1.60
N TRP A 125 -0.97 -6.45 -2.10
CA TRP A 125 0.31 -5.79 -2.28
C TRP A 125 0.60 -5.61 -3.76
N VAL A 126 0.72 -4.37 -4.19
CA VAL A 126 1.02 -3.98 -5.57
C VAL A 126 2.48 -3.57 -5.64
N ILE A 127 3.31 -4.41 -6.25
CA ILE A 127 4.75 -4.19 -6.38
C ILE A 127 5.01 -3.49 -7.71
N ASP A 128 5.51 -2.24 -7.62
CA ASP A 128 6.03 -1.51 -8.78
C ASP A 128 7.44 -2.01 -9.08
N TYR A 129 7.51 -2.96 -10.02
CA TYR A 129 8.77 -3.61 -10.40
C TYR A 129 9.52 -2.79 -11.45
N ASN A 130 10.34 -1.87 -11.02
CA ASN A 130 11.14 -1.00 -11.88
C ASN A 130 12.62 -1.39 -11.95
N ARG A 131 13.07 -2.36 -11.17
CA ARG A 131 14.45 -2.87 -11.08
C ARG A 131 15.46 -1.83 -10.58
N GLN A 132 15.01 -0.81 -9.87
CA GLN A 132 15.89 0.21 -9.31
C GLN A 132 16.06 0.00 -7.81
N SER A 133 17.29 -0.25 -7.39
CA SER A 133 17.73 -0.18 -6.01
C SER A 133 18.66 1.02 -5.83
N LEU A 134 19.05 1.34 -4.59
CA LEU A 134 19.77 2.56 -4.22
C LEU A 134 20.97 2.88 -5.15
N ASP A 135 21.75 1.88 -5.55
CA ASP A 135 23.03 2.06 -6.25
C ASP A 135 23.06 1.45 -7.66
N GLY A 136 21.94 0.97 -8.19
CA GLY A 136 21.97 0.39 -9.52
C GLY A 136 20.71 -0.34 -9.97
N VAL A 137 20.82 -0.95 -11.15
CA VAL A 137 19.77 -1.77 -11.75
C VAL A 137 19.95 -3.22 -11.32
N VAL A 138 18.90 -3.82 -10.76
CA VAL A 138 18.92 -5.22 -10.32
C VAL A 138 18.93 -6.18 -11.50
N SER A 139 19.53 -7.35 -11.33
CA SER A 139 19.64 -8.40 -12.36
C SER A 139 18.27 -8.90 -12.83
N ASP A 140 18.20 -9.40 -14.06
CA ASP A 140 16.94 -9.82 -14.70
C ASP A 140 16.21 -10.97 -14.00
N GLY A 141 16.92 -11.76 -13.16
CA GLY A 141 16.32 -12.88 -12.42
C GLY A 141 15.49 -12.53 -11.18
N LEU A 142 15.50 -11.27 -10.71
CA LEU A 142 14.85 -10.89 -9.46
C LEU A 142 13.33 -11.08 -9.51
N PHE A 143 12.68 -10.74 -10.62
CA PHE A 143 11.22 -10.91 -10.76
C PHE A 143 10.79 -12.35 -10.49
N GLN A 144 11.53 -13.31 -11.06
CA GLN A 144 11.27 -14.73 -10.86
C GLN A 144 11.42 -15.10 -9.37
N LYS A 145 12.47 -14.62 -8.72
CA LYS A 145 12.74 -14.88 -7.29
C LYS A 145 11.66 -14.31 -6.38
N ILE A 146 11.22 -13.07 -6.63
CA ILE A 146 10.12 -12.45 -5.91
C ILE A 146 8.86 -13.32 -6.03
N ARG A 147 8.50 -13.72 -7.26
CA ARG A 147 7.34 -14.55 -7.51
C ARG A 147 7.42 -15.88 -6.77
N GLU A 148 8.53 -16.62 -6.95
CA GLU A 148 8.76 -17.91 -6.28
C GLU A 148 8.66 -17.78 -4.77
N PHE A 149 9.14 -16.67 -4.20
CA PHE A 149 9.11 -16.44 -2.77
C PHE A 149 7.66 -16.25 -2.25
N PHE A 150 6.87 -15.40 -2.89
CA PHE A 150 5.46 -15.22 -2.52
C PHE A 150 4.63 -16.50 -2.73
N ASP A 151 4.85 -17.20 -3.85
CA ASP A 151 4.17 -18.46 -4.12
C ASP A 151 4.53 -19.54 -3.06
N SER A 152 5.79 -19.58 -2.59
CA SER A 152 6.25 -20.56 -1.59
C SER A 152 5.58 -20.40 -0.22
N VAL A 153 5.13 -19.19 0.10
CA VAL A 153 4.38 -18.90 1.35
C VAL A 153 2.87 -18.81 1.14
N GLY A 154 2.39 -19.28 -0.01
CA GLY A 154 0.95 -19.43 -0.28
C GLY A 154 0.24 -18.16 -0.73
N TRP A 155 0.96 -17.08 -1.09
CA TRP A 155 0.35 -15.89 -1.66
C TRP A 155 0.05 -16.09 -3.15
N LYS A 156 -1.10 -15.58 -3.60
CA LYS A 156 -1.46 -15.59 -5.02
C LYS A 156 -0.77 -14.44 -5.75
N VAL A 157 0.13 -14.77 -6.67
CA VAL A 157 0.85 -13.76 -7.46
C VAL A 157 0.21 -13.59 -8.84
N THR A 158 -0.08 -12.34 -9.21
CA THR A 158 -0.54 -11.95 -10.54
C THR A 158 0.45 -10.96 -11.15
N ALA A 159 1.05 -11.31 -12.29
CA ALA A 159 1.95 -10.44 -13.02
C ALA A 159 1.19 -9.63 -14.08
N LEU A 160 1.27 -8.30 -13.99
CA LEU A 160 0.73 -7.38 -14.97
C LEU A 160 1.88 -6.85 -15.83
N LYS A 161 1.85 -7.14 -17.13
CA LYS A 161 2.86 -6.71 -18.07
C LYS A 161 2.19 -6.01 -19.26
N TYR A 162 2.78 -4.90 -19.69
CA TYR A 162 2.25 -4.12 -20.81
C TYR A 162 0.81 -3.60 -20.61
N GLY A 163 0.60 -2.82 -19.59
CA GLY A 163 -0.71 -2.30 -19.14
C GLY A 163 -1.64 -1.67 -20.20
N LYS A 164 -1.14 -1.37 -21.40
CA LYS A 164 -1.96 -0.87 -22.52
C LYS A 164 -2.94 -1.90 -23.10
N ARG A 165 -2.87 -3.15 -22.65
CA ARG A 165 -3.68 -4.27 -23.19
C ARG A 165 -4.53 -4.95 -22.11
N LEU A 166 -4.62 -4.33 -20.94
CA LEU A 166 -5.49 -4.78 -19.84
C LEU A 166 -6.88 -4.18 -19.97
#